data_641059ff80463b4b8a8cda13cb28cd34
#
_entry.id   641059ff80463b4b8a8cda13cb28cd34
#
_cell.length_a   1.000
_cell.length_b   1.000
_cell.length_c   1.000
_cell.angle_alpha   90.00
_cell.angle_beta   90.00
_cell.angle_gamma   90.00
#
_symmetry.space_group_name_H-M   'P 1'
#
loop_
_entity.id
_entity.type
_entity.pdbx_description
1 polymer ?
#
loop_
_entity_poly.entity_id
_entity_poly.type
_entity_poly.pdbx_seq_one_letter_code
_entity_poly.pdbx_strand_id
1 'polypeptide(L)'
;SSAASDVYKRQAVKAIDGVKAALSMTIPTGTGIHRRMVYIELKDGYKFEEVSAAIKADPYFVNDETHVKQVPSVDALLDMGHGVNLTRKGVSGKTQNQLFEFNMRINNPALTAQVLVCVARASMKQQPGCYTMVEIPVIDLLPGDREEWIGHLV
;
A
#
# COMPACT_ATOMS: atom_id res chain seq x y z
N SER A 1 2.91 -3.20 5.48
CA SER A 1 1.96 -4.32 5.61
C SER A 1 2.26 -5.35 4.53
N SER A 2 2.42 -6.62 4.88
CA SER A 2 2.69 -7.66 3.90
C SER A 2 1.42 -7.99 3.11
N ALA A 3 1.55 -8.43 1.84
CA ALA A 3 0.45 -8.91 1.02
C ALA A 3 -0.38 -10.01 1.74
N ALA A 4 0.27 -10.85 2.55
CA ALA A 4 -0.40 -11.82 3.41
C ALA A 4 -1.37 -11.16 4.42
N SER A 5 -1.00 -10.02 5.00
CA SER A 5 -1.86 -9.26 5.90
C SER A 5 -3.13 -8.74 5.20
N ASP A 6 -3.05 -8.32 3.95
CA ASP A 6 -4.21 -7.80 3.21
C ASP A 6 -5.16 -8.94 2.78
N VAL A 7 -4.63 -10.12 2.47
CA VAL A 7 -5.43 -11.33 2.21
C VAL A 7 -6.17 -11.77 3.47
N TYR A 8 -5.50 -11.77 4.63
CA TYR A 8 -6.11 -12.13 5.91
C TYR A 8 -7.24 -11.18 6.30
N LYS A 9 -7.04 -9.88 6.12
CA LYS A 9 -8.04 -8.84 6.37
C LYS A 9 -9.28 -9.02 5.52
N ARG A 10 -9.08 -9.32 4.25
CA ARG A 10 -10.17 -9.59 3.32
C ARG A 10 -10.98 -10.83 3.74
N GLN A 11 -10.32 -11.86 4.25
CA GLN A 11 -10.97 -13.06 4.75
C GLN A 11 -11.72 -12.82 6.06
N ALA A 12 -11.16 -12.03 6.99
CA ALA A 12 -11.82 -11.65 8.23
C ALA A 12 -13.15 -10.92 7.97
N VAL A 13 -13.14 -9.92 7.06
CA VAL A 13 -14.39 -9.22 6.69
C VAL A 13 -15.39 -10.16 6.01
N LYS A 14 -14.94 -11.07 5.16
CA LYS A 14 -15.82 -12.05 4.50
C LYS A 14 -16.44 -13.07 5.45
N ALA A 15 -15.84 -13.29 6.61
CA ALA A 15 -16.39 -14.17 7.64
C ALA A 15 -17.55 -13.55 8.42
N ILE A 16 -17.76 -12.24 8.31
CA ILE A 16 -18.85 -11.55 8.99
C ILE A 16 -20.17 -11.80 8.24
N ASP A 17 -21.19 -12.20 8.98
CA ASP A 17 -22.52 -12.44 8.42
C ASP A 17 -23.05 -11.18 7.71
N GLY A 18 -23.65 -11.39 6.54
CA GLY A 18 -24.19 -10.32 5.70
C GLY A 18 -23.20 -9.77 4.67
N VAL A 19 -21.92 -10.10 4.74
CA VAL A 19 -20.93 -9.70 3.74
C VAL A 19 -20.93 -10.71 2.58
N LYS A 20 -21.24 -10.23 1.37
CA LYS A 20 -21.15 -11.01 0.13
C LYS A 20 -19.75 -10.97 -0.45
N ALA A 21 -19.17 -9.78 -0.55
CA ALA A 21 -17.81 -9.54 -1.00
C ALA A 21 -17.19 -8.38 -0.25
N ALA A 22 -15.85 -8.38 -0.11
CA ALA A 22 -15.13 -7.35 0.60
C ALA A 22 -13.78 -7.03 -0.02
N LEU A 23 -13.39 -5.76 0.08
CA LEU A 23 -12.05 -5.26 -0.19
C LEU A 23 -11.62 -4.37 0.99
N SER A 24 -10.46 -4.64 1.55
CA SER A 24 -9.88 -3.82 2.61
C SER A 24 -8.59 -3.17 2.12
N MET A 25 -8.47 -1.87 2.35
CA MET A 25 -7.30 -1.08 2.01
C MET A 25 -6.74 -0.42 3.25
N THR A 26 -5.41 -0.41 3.36
CA THR A 26 -4.68 0.29 4.41
C THR A 26 -4.16 1.60 3.87
N ILE A 27 -4.52 2.71 4.49
CA ILE A 27 -4.07 4.05 4.12
C ILE A 27 -3.17 4.57 5.24
N PRO A 28 -1.86 4.74 5.00
CA PRO A 28 -0.98 5.38 5.97
C PRO A 28 -1.38 6.84 6.17
N THR A 29 -1.53 7.28 7.42
CA THR A 29 -1.90 8.66 7.76
C THR A 29 -0.81 9.39 8.54
N GLY A 30 0.27 8.68 8.89
CA GLY A 30 1.42 9.22 9.62
C GLY A 30 2.37 8.08 10.01
N THR A 31 3.40 8.38 10.76
CA THR A 31 4.36 7.39 11.20
C THR A 31 3.70 6.39 12.15
N GLY A 32 3.52 5.17 11.69
CA GLY A 32 2.89 4.09 12.46
C GLY A 32 1.37 4.17 12.61
N ILE A 33 0.73 5.20 12.03
CA ILE A 33 -0.72 5.38 12.09
C ILE A 33 -1.33 4.99 10.74
N HIS A 34 -2.38 4.17 10.79
CA HIS A 34 -3.06 3.67 9.61
C HIS A 34 -4.57 3.90 9.73
N ARG A 35 -5.19 4.23 8.61
CA ARG A 35 -6.64 4.22 8.43
C ARG A 35 -7.03 3.01 7.60
N ARG A 36 -8.12 2.36 7.97
CA ARG A 36 -8.67 1.23 7.20
C ARG A 36 -9.88 1.71 6.40
N MET A 37 -9.84 1.44 5.10
CA MET A 37 -11.00 1.60 4.23
C MET A 37 -11.50 0.20 3.86
N VAL A 38 -12.72 -0.12 4.23
CA VAL A 38 -13.34 -1.42 3.96
C VAL A 38 -14.54 -1.20 3.04
N TYR A 39 -14.48 -1.77 1.85
CA TYR A 39 -15.58 -1.76 0.89
C TYR A 39 -16.27 -3.11 0.93
N ILE A 40 -17.59 -3.11 1.02
CA ILE A 40 -18.38 -4.34 1.12
C ILE A 40 -19.55 -4.34 0.16
N GLU A 41 -19.83 -5.53 -0.40
CA GLU A 41 -21.14 -5.87 -0.94
C GLU A 41 -21.93 -6.58 0.14
N LEU A 42 -23.17 -6.18 0.32
CA LEU A 42 -24.08 -6.82 1.27
C LEU A 42 -24.84 -7.96 0.59
N LYS A 43 -25.15 -8.99 1.38
CA LYS A 43 -26.17 -9.99 1.02
C LYS A 43 -27.57 -9.39 1.20
N ASP A 44 -28.52 -9.92 0.47
CA ASP A 44 -29.91 -9.50 0.58
C ASP A 44 -30.45 -9.72 2.01
N GLY A 45 -31.21 -8.76 2.49
CA GLY A 45 -31.85 -8.80 3.81
C GLY A 45 -30.98 -8.30 4.98
N TYR A 46 -29.74 -7.91 4.75
CA TYR A 46 -28.86 -7.35 5.79
C TYR A 46 -28.83 -5.83 5.73
N LYS A 47 -28.71 -5.21 6.91
CA LYS A 47 -28.58 -3.76 7.04
C LYS A 47 -27.14 -3.33 7.15
N PHE A 48 -26.77 -2.28 6.43
CA PHE A 48 -25.41 -1.75 6.39
C PHE A 48 -24.89 -1.38 7.79
N GLU A 49 -25.73 -0.76 8.61
CA GLU A 49 -25.36 -0.29 9.94
C GLU A 49 -24.93 -1.44 10.86
N GLU A 50 -25.65 -2.56 10.81
CA GLU A 50 -25.38 -3.74 11.63
C GLU A 50 -24.07 -4.41 11.19
N VAL A 51 -23.88 -4.60 9.89
CA VAL A 51 -22.68 -5.21 9.33
C VAL A 51 -21.45 -4.30 9.52
N SER A 52 -21.60 -3.00 9.33
CA SER A 52 -20.55 -2.03 9.58
C SER A 52 -20.11 -2.00 11.05
N ALA A 53 -21.04 -2.08 11.98
CA ALA A 53 -20.75 -2.17 13.42
C ALA A 53 -19.98 -3.45 13.75
N ALA A 54 -20.38 -4.59 13.19
CA ALA A 54 -19.72 -5.87 13.38
C ALA A 54 -18.27 -5.84 12.85
N ILE A 55 -18.03 -5.24 11.66
CA ILE A 55 -16.69 -5.08 11.10
C ILE A 55 -15.81 -4.24 12.03
N LYS A 56 -16.30 -3.12 12.53
CA LYS A 56 -15.55 -2.22 13.41
C LYS A 56 -15.26 -2.83 14.78
N ALA A 57 -16.10 -3.74 15.25
CA ALA A 57 -15.93 -4.46 16.52
C ALA A 57 -15.00 -5.67 16.42
N ASP A 58 -14.66 -6.11 15.21
CA ASP A 58 -13.74 -7.23 15.00
C ASP A 58 -12.35 -6.90 15.57
N PRO A 59 -11.71 -7.83 16.29
CA PRO A 59 -10.39 -7.63 16.89
C PRO A 59 -9.33 -7.13 15.91
N TYR A 60 -9.51 -7.39 14.64
CA TYR A 60 -8.61 -7.00 13.58
C TYR A 60 -8.68 -5.50 13.22
N PHE A 61 -9.84 -4.88 13.45
CA PHE A 61 -10.12 -3.50 13.06
C PHE A 61 -10.31 -2.55 14.24
N VAL A 62 -10.57 -3.08 15.44
CA VAL A 62 -10.93 -2.30 16.64
C VAL A 62 -9.88 -1.26 17.03
N ASN A 63 -8.60 -1.51 16.75
CA ASN A 63 -7.50 -0.63 17.11
C ASN A 63 -7.15 0.41 16.04
N ASP A 64 -7.76 0.32 14.86
CA ASP A 64 -7.51 1.22 13.73
C ASP A 64 -8.74 2.08 13.42
N GLU A 65 -8.53 3.30 12.98
CA GLU A 65 -9.61 4.12 12.41
C GLU A 65 -10.16 3.42 11.16
N THR A 66 -11.34 2.80 11.29
CA THR A 66 -11.95 1.97 10.24
C THR A 66 -13.19 2.62 9.65
N HIS A 67 -13.16 2.87 8.37
CA HIS A 67 -14.25 3.36 7.56
C HIS A 67 -14.81 2.25 6.69
N VAL A 68 -16.09 1.94 6.85
CA VAL A 68 -16.80 0.93 6.04
C VAL A 68 -17.67 1.65 5.02
N LYS A 69 -17.64 1.20 3.76
CA LYS A 69 -18.48 1.71 2.68
C LYS A 69 -19.14 0.56 1.95
N GLN A 70 -20.44 0.67 1.75
CA GLN A 70 -21.18 -0.22 0.87
C GLN A 70 -20.95 0.17 -0.59
N VAL A 71 -20.72 -0.81 -1.44
CA VAL A 71 -20.54 -0.62 -2.89
C VAL A 71 -21.38 -1.64 -3.66
N PRO A 72 -21.82 -1.31 -4.87
CA PRO A 72 -22.60 -2.23 -5.70
C PRO A 72 -21.76 -3.40 -6.21
N SER A 73 -20.44 -3.20 -6.39
CA SER A 73 -19.50 -4.24 -6.82
C SER A 73 -18.12 -3.97 -6.24
N VAL A 74 -17.57 -4.96 -5.55
CA VAL A 74 -16.18 -4.95 -5.08
C VAL A 74 -15.22 -5.21 -6.25
N ASP A 75 -15.63 -6.00 -7.24
CA ASP A 75 -14.81 -6.30 -8.41
C ASP A 75 -14.49 -5.05 -9.25
N ALA A 76 -15.42 -4.10 -9.32
CA ALA A 76 -15.19 -2.81 -9.96
C ALA A 76 -14.11 -1.95 -9.28
N LEU A 77 -13.78 -2.26 -8.02
CA LEU A 77 -12.76 -1.57 -7.24
C LEU A 77 -11.39 -2.28 -7.26
N LEU A 78 -11.30 -3.50 -7.77
CA LEU A 78 -10.03 -4.25 -7.81
C LEU A 78 -8.98 -3.55 -8.67
N ASP A 79 -9.40 -2.81 -9.69
CA ASP A 79 -8.53 -2.03 -10.56
C ASP A 79 -8.08 -0.69 -9.96
N MET A 80 -8.60 -0.28 -8.79
CA MET A 80 -8.10 0.92 -8.11
C MET A 80 -6.62 0.78 -7.74
N GLY A 81 -6.15 -0.45 -7.52
CA GLY A 81 -4.78 -0.80 -7.26
C GLY A 81 -4.26 -0.29 -5.91
N HIS A 82 -3.07 -0.75 -5.57
CA HIS A 82 -2.24 -0.10 -4.56
C HIS A 82 -1.41 0.98 -5.22
N GLY A 83 -1.26 2.12 -4.54
CA GLY A 83 -0.47 3.20 -5.08
C GLY A 83 -0.18 4.28 -4.06
N VAL A 84 0.60 5.23 -4.51
CA VAL A 84 0.90 6.46 -3.77
C VAL A 84 0.62 7.62 -4.70
N ASN A 85 -0.14 8.57 -4.22
CA ASN A 85 -0.22 9.90 -4.82
C ASN A 85 0.38 10.87 -3.82
N LEU A 86 1.45 11.55 -4.21
CA LEU A 86 2.13 12.55 -3.40
C LEU A 86 2.23 13.83 -4.19
N THR A 87 1.68 14.90 -3.62
CA THR A 87 1.80 16.25 -4.17
C THR A 87 2.43 17.13 -3.12
N ARG A 88 3.51 17.81 -3.47
CA ARG A 88 4.17 18.79 -2.61
C ARG A 88 4.35 20.09 -3.35
N LYS A 89 3.79 21.15 -2.78
CA LYS A 89 4.11 22.52 -3.16
C LYS A 89 5.20 23.04 -2.25
N GLY A 90 6.15 23.76 -2.82
CA GLY A 90 7.30 24.27 -2.12
C GLY A 90 7.61 25.70 -2.50
N VAL A 91 8.44 26.34 -1.68
CA VAL A 91 8.98 27.67 -1.89
C VAL A 91 10.46 27.53 -2.17
N SER A 92 10.95 28.22 -3.21
CA SER A 92 12.38 28.38 -3.47
C SER A 92 12.71 29.87 -3.38
N GLY A 93 13.34 30.25 -2.29
CA GLY A 93 13.61 31.67 -2.03
C GLY A 93 12.31 32.49 -1.93
N LYS A 94 12.14 33.47 -2.83
CA LYS A 94 10.95 34.33 -2.88
C LYS A 94 9.83 33.80 -3.79
N THR A 95 10.07 32.72 -4.53
CA THR A 95 9.12 32.13 -5.47
C THR A 95 8.38 30.95 -4.85
N GLN A 96 7.08 30.85 -5.11
CA GLN A 96 6.25 29.73 -4.62
C GLN A 96 5.82 28.82 -5.78
N ASN A 97 6.73 28.57 -6.71
CA ASN A 97 6.44 27.88 -7.97
C ASN A 97 6.99 26.46 -8.04
N GLN A 98 7.47 25.90 -6.93
CA GLN A 98 7.92 24.51 -6.92
C GLN A 98 6.74 23.57 -6.71
N LEU A 99 6.57 22.63 -7.62
CA LEU A 99 5.60 21.57 -7.56
C LEU A 99 6.31 20.24 -7.78
N PHE A 100 6.16 19.32 -6.83
CA PHE A 100 6.54 17.93 -6.98
C PHE A 100 5.29 17.09 -6.96
N GLU A 101 5.10 16.27 -7.98
CA GLU A 101 4.02 15.30 -8.08
C GLU A 101 4.59 13.93 -8.36
N PHE A 102 4.16 12.96 -7.57
CA PHE A 102 4.50 11.56 -7.76
C PHE A 102 3.23 10.73 -7.71
N ASN A 103 2.98 9.96 -8.74
CA ASN A 103 1.84 9.05 -8.81
C ASN A 103 2.34 7.65 -9.16
N MET A 104 2.06 6.68 -8.30
CA MET A 104 2.45 5.30 -8.47
C MET A 104 1.24 4.39 -8.35
N ARG A 105 1.06 3.49 -9.31
CA ARG A 105 0.12 2.36 -9.22
C ARG A 105 0.88 1.06 -9.34
N ILE A 106 0.62 0.13 -8.43
CA ILE A 106 1.37 -1.11 -8.33
C ILE A 106 0.46 -2.30 -8.06
N ASN A 107 0.96 -3.47 -8.43
CA ASN A 107 0.55 -4.73 -7.82
C ASN A 107 1.46 -4.98 -6.62
N ASN A 108 0.91 -4.92 -5.40
CA ASN A 108 1.70 -4.96 -4.17
C ASN A 108 2.57 -6.23 -4.05
N PRO A 109 2.05 -7.46 -4.27
CA PRO A 109 2.88 -8.66 -4.22
C PRO A 109 4.02 -8.64 -5.24
N ALA A 110 3.76 -8.21 -6.46
CA ALA A 110 4.76 -8.16 -7.52
C ALA A 110 5.87 -7.14 -7.22
N LEU A 111 5.50 -5.93 -6.77
CA LEU A 111 6.47 -4.92 -6.38
C LEU A 111 7.32 -5.38 -5.20
N THR A 112 6.70 -5.96 -4.17
CA THR A 112 7.41 -6.47 -3.00
C THR A 112 8.43 -7.53 -3.40
N ALA A 113 8.04 -8.48 -4.23
CA ALA A 113 8.95 -9.51 -4.74
C ALA A 113 10.12 -8.90 -5.51
N GLN A 114 9.84 -7.94 -6.40
CA GLN A 114 10.86 -7.24 -7.18
C GLN A 114 11.84 -6.47 -6.28
N VAL A 115 11.34 -5.75 -5.28
CA VAL A 115 12.19 -5.01 -4.33
C VAL A 115 13.07 -5.96 -3.53
N LEU A 116 12.55 -7.10 -3.08
CA LEU A 116 13.35 -8.11 -2.37
C LEU A 116 14.50 -8.65 -3.23
N VAL A 117 14.25 -8.92 -4.50
CA VAL A 117 15.30 -9.34 -5.46
C VAL A 117 16.34 -8.23 -5.65
N CYS A 118 15.90 -6.97 -5.78
CA CYS A 118 16.82 -5.83 -5.90
C CYS A 118 17.70 -5.67 -4.65
N VAL A 119 17.10 -5.79 -3.45
CA VAL A 119 17.85 -5.70 -2.18
C VAL A 119 18.82 -6.87 -2.03
N ALA A 120 18.42 -8.09 -2.36
CA ALA A 120 19.31 -9.25 -2.34
C ALA A 120 20.52 -9.05 -3.26
N ARG A 121 20.31 -8.48 -4.44
CA ARG A 121 21.39 -8.12 -5.37
C ARG A 121 22.31 -7.04 -4.79
N ALA A 122 21.73 -5.99 -4.25
CA ALA A 122 22.47 -4.89 -3.64
C ALA A 122 23.29 -5.35 -2.43
N SER A 123 22.80 -6.30 -1.64
CA SER A 123 23.52 -6.83 -0.47
C SER A 123 24.86 -7.49 -0.84
N MET A 124 24.94 -8.08 -2.03
CA MET A 124 26.19 -8.67 -2.54
C MET A 124 27.27 -7.65 -2.89
N LYS A 125 26.90 -6.39 -3.01
CA LYS A 125 27.81 -5.28 -3.33
C LYS A 125 28.26 -4.50 -2.09
N GLN A 126 27.65 -4.77 -0.93
CA GLN A 126 27.94 -4.07 0.32
C GLN A 126 28.99 -4.84 1.16
N GLN A 127 29.70 -4.13 2.01
CA GLN A 127 30.53 -4.74 3.06
C GLN A 127 29.62 -5.43 4.10
N PRO A 128 30.13 -6.45 4.82
CA PRO A 128 29.34 -7.06 5.89
C PRO A 128 28.88 -6.02 6.91
N GLY A 129 27.54 -5.98 7.15
CA GLY A 129 26.94 -4.99 8.03
C GLY A 129 25.43 -5.05 8.03
N CYS A 130 24.80 -4.12 8.75
CA CYS A 130 23.37 -3.93 8.76
C CYS A 130 23.06 -2.57 8.13
N TYR A 131 22.23 -2.57 7.08
CA TYR A 131 21.93 -1.38 6.27
C TYR A 131 20.43 -1.18 6.14
N THR A 132 20.02 0.06 6.12
CA THR A 132 18.70 0.46 5.63
C THR A 132 18.77 0.75 4.12
N MET A 133 17.64 0.72 3.42
CA MET A 133 17.60 1.03 1.99
C MET A 133 18.10 2.44 1.66
N VAL A 134 18.00 3.38 2.60
CA VAL A 134 18.47 4.77 2.42
C VAL A 134 19.98 4.87 2.39
N GLU A 135 20.69 3.94 3.03
CA GLU A 135 22.14 3.90 3.09
C GLU A 135 22.77 3.22 1.88
N ILE A 136 21.99 2.44 1.14
CA ILE A 136 22.46 1.71 -0.05
C ILE A 136 22.38 2.62 -1.27
N PRO A 137 23.46 2.74 -2.07
CA PRO A 137 23.39 3.45 -3.34
C PRO A 137 22.29 2.88 -4.23
N VAL A 138 21.40 3.76 -4.72
CA VAL A 138 20.25 3.33 -5.55
C VAL A 138 20.67 2.52 -6.76
N ILE A 139 21.83 2.83 -7.34
CA ILE A 139 22.38 2.12 -8.50
C ILE A 139 22.72 0.65 -8.19
N ASP A 140 22.99 0.31 -6.94
CA ASP A 140 23.28 -1.07 -6.54
C ASP A 140 22.03 -1.97 -6.56
N LEU A 141 20.83 -1.38 -6.53
CA LEU A 141 19.57 -2.09 -6.69
C LEU A 141 19.33 -2.55 -8.14
N LEU A 142 20.01 -1.94 -9.10
CA LEU A 142 19.87 -2.25 -10.52
C LEU A 142 20.67 -3.51 -10.91
N PRO A 143 20.20 -4.30 -11.89
CA PRO A 143 20.93 -5.45 -12.42
C PRO A 143 22.06 -4.99 -13.35
N GLY A 144 23.12 -5.80 -13.46
CA GLY A 144 24.21 -5.55 -14.42
C GLY A 144 25.29 -4.61 -13.91
N ASP A 145 26.00 -4.03 -14.84
CA ASP A 145 27.17 -3.19 -14.58
C ASP A 145 26.77 -1.75 -14.22
N ARG A 146 27.50 -1.18 -13.30
CA ARG A 146 27.26 0.18 -12.81
C ARG A 146 27.53 1.24 -13.86
N GLU A 147 28.62 1.08 -14.61
CA GLU A 147 29.03 2.06 -15.62
C GLU A 147 28.04 2.09 -16.80
N GLU A 148 27.52 0.92 -17.19
CA GLU A 148 26.46 0.85 -18.20
C GLU A 148 25.23 1.65 -17.78
N TRP A 149 24.79 1.49 -16.51
CA TRP A 149 23.65 2.24 -16.00
C TRP A 149 23.90 3.74 -15.91
N ILE A 150 25.11 4.15 -15.52
CA ILE A 150 25.48 5.57 -15.53
C ILE A 150 25.39 6.12 -16.95
N GLY A 151 25.90 5.40 -17.94
CA GLY A 151 25.82 5.80 -19.35
C GLY A 151 24.38 5.86 -19.91
N HIS A 152 23.44 5.12 -19.33
CA HIS A 152 22.03 5.15 -19.74
C HIS A 152 21.19 6.22 -19.04
N LEU A 153 21.56 6.60 -17.81
CA LEU A 153 20.76 7.49 -16.97
C LEU A 153 21.24 8.94 -16.97
N VAL A 154 22.44 9.18 -17.41
CA VAL A 154 23.09 10.49 -17.51
C VAL A 154 23.43 10.77 -18.98
#